data_d8260e87cd8323d6775886ace857bba3
#
_entry.id   d8260e87cd8323d6775886ace857bba3
#
_cell.length_a   1.000
_cell.length_b   1.000
_cell.length_c   1.000
_cell.angle_alpha   90.00
_cell.angle_beta   90.00
_cell.angle_gamma   90.00
#
_symmetry.space_group_name_H-M   'P 1'
#
loop_
_entity.id
_entity.type
_entity.pdbx_description
1 polymer ?
#
loop_
_entity_poly.entity_id
_entity_poly.type
_entity_poly.pdbx_seq_one_letter_code
_entity_poly.pdbx_strand_id
1 'polypeptide(L)'
;MPKVFLSPSTQEWNPYIDGGNEEQYMNLIADRMEPYLRSSGITYVRNDPDRNVAGAIADSNAGDFDVHLAIHSNAAPESMAGTLRGIDVYYSPYDKYSETLAVII
;
A
#
# COMPACT_ATOMS: atom_id res chain seq x y z
N MET A 1 11.47 13.00 -12.51
CA MET A 1 10.28 12.13 -12.45
C MET A 1 10.24 11.37 -11.15
N PRO A 2 9.18 11.50 -10.34
CA PRO A 2 9.03 10.66 -9.16
C PRO A 2 8.92 9.18 -9.55
N LYS A 3 9.51 8.34 -8.75
CA LYS A 3 9.48 6.89 -8.95
C LYS A 3 8.93 6.23 -7.69
N VAL A 4 7.82 5.53 -7.81
CA VAL A 4 7.08 4.94 -6.71
C VAL A 4 7.21 3.43 -6.73
N PHE A 5 7.50 2.85 -5.56
CA PHE A 5 7.34 1.42 -5.34
C PHE A 5 5.94 1.19 -4.79
N LEU A 6 5.04 0.66 -5.60
CA LEU A 6 3.64 0.46 -5.26
C LEU A 6 3.47 -0.95 -4.72
N SER A 7 3.19 -1.04 -3.43
CA SER A 7 3.21 -2.31 -2.70
C SER A 7 1.87 -2.63 -2.05
N PRO A 8 0.88 -3.14 -2.82
CA PRO A 8 -0.32 -3.66 -2.20
C PRO A 8 -0.01 -4.92 -1.38
N SER A 9 -0.82 -5.18 -0.38
CA SER A 9 -0.65 -6.31 0.54
C SER A 9 -0.52 -7.64 -0.20
N THR A 10 0.33 -8.51 0.32
CA THR A 10 0.43 -9.92 -0.10
C THR A 10 -0.17 -10.87 0.94
N GLN A 11 -0.98 -10.36 1.86
CA GLN A 11 -1.56 -11.13 2.96
C GLN A 11 -2.84 -11.84 2.52
N GLU A 12 -2.69 -12.90 1.75
CA GLU A 12 -3.82 -13.72 1.29
C GLU A 12 -4.50 -14.47 2.44
N TRP A 13 -3.80 -14.62 3.58
CA TRP A 13 -4.33 -15.28 4.77
C TRP A 13 -5.24 -14.38 5.63
N ASN A 14 -5.50 -13.15 5.19
CA ASN A 14 -6.43 -12.23 5.86
C ASN A 14 -7.76 -12.19 5.10
N PRO A 15 -8.65 -13.17 5.31
CA PRO A 15 -9.93 -13.19 4.62
C PRO A 15 -10.89 -12.14 5.18
N TYR A 16 -11.72 -11.59 4.29
CA TYR A 16 -12.81 -10.70 4.70
C TYR A 16 -14.07 -11.50 5.02
N ILE A 17 -14.92 -10.94 5.90
CA ILE A 17 -16.15 -11.58 6.34
C ILE A 17 -17.08 -11.88 5.14
N ASP A 18 -17.19 -10.95 4.19
CA ASP A 18 -18.10 -11.07 3.05
C ASP A 18 -17.43 -11.65 1.80
N GLY A 19 -16.26 -12.25 1.95
CA GLY A 19 -15.52 -12.90 0.86
C GLY A 19 -14.31 -12.10 0.40
N GLY A 20 -13.40 -12.79 -0.30
CA GLY A 20 -12.15 -12.21 -0.71
C GLY A 20 -11.15 -12.09 0.45
N ASN A 21 -10.02 -11.48 0.19
CA ASN A 21 -8.97 -11.29 1.18
C ASN A 21 -8.28 -9.94 0.98
N GLU A 22 -7.38 -9.60 1.90
CA GLU A 22 -6.66 -8.33 1.85
C GLU A 22 -5.84 -8.20 0.57
N GLU A 23 -5.12 -9.23 0.17
CA GLU A 23 -4.31 -9.20 -1.06
C GLU A 23 -5.16 -8.86 -2.27
N GLN A 24 -6.29 -9.54 -2.43
CA GLN A 24 -7.18 -9.35 -3.56
C GLN A 24 -7.67 -7.92 -3.68
N TYR A 25 -8.17 -7.34 -2.59
CA TYR A 25 -8.75 -6.00 -2.61
C TYR A 25 -7.71 -4.89 -2.68
N MET A 26 -6.56 -5.08 -2.03
CA MET A 26 -5.49 -4.09 -2.09
C MET A 26 -4.87 -4.05 -3.50
N ASN A 27 -4.78 -5.19 -4.18
CA ASN A 27 -4.35 -5.23 -5.57
C ASN A 27 -5.37 -4.55 -6.51
N LEU A 28 -6.67 -4.67 -6.23
CA LEU A 28 -7.68 -3.93 -6.98
C LEU A 28 -7.49 -2.42 -6.87
N ILE A 29 -7.18 -1.93 -5.66
CA ILE A 29 -6.90 -0.51 -5.45
C ILE A 29 -5.68 -0.09 -6.25
N ALA A 30 -4.59 -0.86 -6.16
CA ALA A 30 -3.37 -0.57 -6.91
C ALA A 30 -3.62 -0.56 -8.41
N ASP A 31 -4.40 -1.52 -8.92
CA ASP A 31 -4.76 -1.57 -10.35
C ASP A 31 -5.48 -0.30 -10.80
N ARG A 32 -6.37 0.22 -9.94
CA ARG A 32 -7.12 1.46 -10.23
C ARG A 32 -6.25 2.71 -10.13
N MET A 33 -5.16 2.67 -9.38
CA MET A 33 -4.22 3.77 -9.27
C MET A 33 -3.30 3.88 -10.48
N GLU A 34 -3.00 2.79 -11.15
CA GLU A 34 -2.01 2.77 -12.25
C GLU A 34 -2.30 3.77 -13.36
N PRO A 35 -3.54 3.88 -13.90
CA PRO A 35 -3.83 4.87 -14.94
C PRO A 35 -3.56 6.31 -14.49
N TYR A 36 -3.86 6.61 -13.23
CA TYR A 36 -3.63 7.96 -12.69
C TYR A 36 -2.14 8.25 -12.53
N LEU A 37 -1.35 7.27 -12.10
CA LEU A 37 0.09 7.41 -12.01
C LEU A 37 0.69 7.67 -13.39
N ARG A 38 0.29 6.89 -14.39
CA ARG A 38 0.75 7.05 -15.76
C ARG A 38 0.38 8.43 -16.34
N SER A 39 -0.87 8.84 -16.16
CA SER A 39 -1.34 10.14 -16.70
C SER A 39 -0.70 11.32 -15.99
N SER A 40 -0.22 11.13 -14.76
CA SER A 40 0.50 12.16 -14.00
C SER A 40 2.00 12.15 -14.26
N GLY A 41 2.49 11.28 -15.13
CA GLY A 41 3.91 11.18 -15.44
C GLY A 41 4.74 10.54 -14.32
N ILE A 42 4.12 9.80 -13.43
CA ILE A 42 4.81 9.14 -12.32
C ILE A 42 5.20 7.73 -12.76
N THR A 43 6.49 7.43 -12.63
CA THR A 43 7.02 6.08 -12.89
C THR A 43 6.76 5.23 -11.64
N TYR A 44 6.37 3.98 -11.85
CA TYR A 44 6.11 3.08 -10.73
C TYR A 44 6.51 1.64 -11.06
N VAL A 45 6.77 0.87 -9.99
CA VAL A 45 6.98 -0.58 -10.06
C VAL A 45 6.09 -1.22 -9.00
N ARG A 46 5.43 -2.31 -9.37
CA ARG A 46 4.63 -3.11 -8.43
C ARG A 46 5.53 -4.07 -7.66
N ASN A 47 5.18 -4.38 -6.42
CA ASN A 47 5.86 -5.41 -5.65
C ASN A 47 5.66 -6.80 -6.28
N ASP A 48 6.57 -7.72 -5.95
CA ASP A 48 6.43 -9.13 -6.35
C ASP A 48 5.37 -9.79 -5.45
N PRO A 49 4.25 -10.28 -6.02
CA PRO A 49 3.18 -10.87 -5.23
C PRO A 49 3.57 -12.18 -4.53
N ASP A 50 4.66 -12.80 -4.94
CA ASP A 50 5.15 -14.04 -4.35
C ASP A 50 6.09 -13.80 -3.17
N ARG A 51 6.38 -12.53 -2.84
CA ARG A 51 7.24 -12.17 -1.72
C ARG A 51 6.42 -11.59 -0.57
N ASN A 52 6.87 -11.84 0.66
CA ASN A 52 6.24 -11.29 1.85
C ASN A 52 6.63 -9.81 2.06
N VAL A 53 6.16 -9.21 3.15
CA VAL A 53 6.45 -7.81 3.49
C VAL A 53 7.94 -7.53 3.56
N ALA A 54 8.71 -8.41 4.21
CA ALA A 54 10.16 -8.25 4.32
C ALA A 54 10.83 -8.27 2.94
N GLY A 55 10.38 -9.15 2.04
CA GLY A 55 10.85 -9.20 0.67
C GLY A 55 10.53 -7.94 -0.11
N ALA A 56 9.33 -7.42 0.02
CA ALA A 56 8.91 -6.18 -0.63
C ALA A 56 9.76 -4.99 -0.15
N ILE A 57 10.03 -4.91 1.14
CA ILE A 57 10.89 -3.86 1.70
C ILE A 57 12.31 -3.98 1.14
N ALA A 58 12.85 -5.20 1.07
CA ALA A 58 14.18 -5.43 0.52
C ALA A 58 14.26 -5.01 -0.96
N ASP A 59 13.24 -5.35 -1.75
CA ASP A 59 13.19 -4.99 -3.17
C ASP A 59 13.09 -3.47 -3.35
N SER A 60 12.28 -2.81 -2.52
CA SER A 60 12.16 -1.37 -2.52
C SER A 60 13.49 -0.69 -2.18
N ASN A 61 14.17 -1.17 -1.16
CA ASN A 61 15.45 -0.60 -0.73
C ASN A 61 16.59 -0.84 -1.73
N ALA A 62 16.51 -1.93 -2.49
CA ALA A 62 17.50 -2.23 -3.53
C ALA A 62 17.28 -1.39 -4.80
N GLY A 63 16.09 -0.83 -4.99
CA GLY A 63 15.77 0.04 -6.10
C GLY A 63 16.02 1.51 -5.77
N ASP A 64 15.90 2.36 -6.77
CA ASP A 64 16.07 3.81 -6.64
C ASP A 64 14.70 4.48 -6.67
N PHE A 65 13.94 4.29 -5.59
CA PHE A 65 12.58 4.81 -5.47
C PHE A 65 12.54 6.03 -4.57
N ASP A 66 11.67 6.98 -4.93
CA ASP A 66 11.41 8.17 -4.10
C ASP A 66 10.44 7.86 -2.98
N VAL A 67 9.50 6.93 -3.22
CA VAL A 67 8.46 6.56 -2.25
C VAL A 67 8.18 5.08 -2.33
N HIS A 68 8.04 4.45 -1.17
CA HIS A 68 7.45 3.13 -1.02
C HIS A 68 6.03 3.34 -0.49
N LEU A 69 5.02 3.09 -1.33
CA LEU A 69 3.63 3.22 -0.94
C LEU A 69 3.03 1.84 -0.73
N ALA A 70 2.86 1.49 0.53
CA ALA A 70 2.23 0.24 0.93
C ALA A 70 0.73 0.44 1.10
N ILE A 71 -0.05 -0.49 0.61
CA ILE A 71 -1.51 -0.45 0.70
C ILE A 71 -1.97 -1.68 1.47
N HIS A 72 -2.55 -1.46 2.64
CA HIS A 72 -3.04 -2.50 3.53
C HIS A 72 -4.44 -2.17 4.03
N SER A 73 -5.12 -3.17 4.55
CA SER A 73 -6.35 -2.98 5.30
C SER A 73 -6.14 -3.48 6.72
N ASN A 74 -6.76 -2.79 7.67
CA ASN A 74 -6.74 -3.17 9.07
C ASN A 74 -8.10 -3.74 9.46
N ALA A 75 -8.08 -4.72 10.38
CA ALA A 75 -9.30 -5.28 10.94
C ALA A 75 -9.53 -4.71 12.33
N ALA A 76 -10.77 -4.30 12.61
CA ALA A 76 -11.17 -3.94 13.96
C ALA A 76 -11.24 -5.21 14.83
N PRO A 77 -11.04 -5.09 16.16
CA PRO A 77 -11.36 -6.19 17.05
C PRO A 77 -12.81 -6.66 16.84
N GLU A 78 -13.05 -7.94 17.00
CA GLU A 78 -14.38 -8.51 16.73
C GLU A 78 -15.49 -7.79 17.49
N SER A 79 -15.23 -7.41 18.73
CA SER A 79 -16.18 -6.68 19.57
C SER A 79 -16.49 -5.25 19.05
N MET A 80 -15.68 -4.73 18.14
CA MET A 80 -15.82 -3.39 17.58
C MET A 80 -16.09 -3.43 16.08
N ALA A 81 -16.46 -4.59 15.55
CA ALA A 81 -16.73 -4.75 14.12
C ALA A 81 -17.79 -3.76 13.64
N GLY A 82 -17.49 -3.05 12.55
CA GLY A 82 -18.41 -2.07 11.96
C GLY A 82 -18.41 -0.70 12.63
N THR A 83 -17.72 -0.54 13.75
CA THR A 83 -17.65 0.76 14.47
C THR A 83 -16.38 1.56 14.16
N LEU A 84 -15.29 0.86 13.82
CA LEU A 84 -14.03 1.50 13.43
C LEU A 84 -13.92 1.46 11.90
N ARG A 85 -13.79 2.64 11.31
CA ARG A 85 -13.67 2.77 9.87
C ARG A 85 -12.90 4.06 9.53
N GLY A 86 -12.46 4.16 8.30
CA GLY A 86 -11.75 5.32 7.80
C GLY A 86 -10.39 4.93 7.22
N ILE A 87 -9.66 5.94 6.80
CA ILE A 87 -8.35 5.76 6.18
C ILE A 87 -7.29 6.35 7.11
N ASP A 88 -6.27 5.55 7.40
CA ASP A 88 -5.09 5.98 8.13
C ASP A 88 -3.90 5.97 7.18
N VAL A 89 -3.05 6.98 7.29
CA VAL A 89 -1.80 7.03 6.53
C VAL A 89 -0.65 7.12 7.51
N TYR A 90 0.22 6.12 7.50
CA TYR A 90 1.39 6.05 8.37
C TYR A 90 2.62 6.49 7.60
N TYR A 91 3.52 7.19 8.27
CA TYR A 91 4.78 7.62 7.69
C TYR A 91 5.90 7.54 8.73
N SER A 92 7.14 7.46 8.23
CA SER A 92 8.30 7.51 9.13
C SER A 92 8.45 8.90 9.73
N PRO A 93 8.56 9.04 11.06
CA PRO A 93 8.73 10.34 11.70
C PRO A 93 10.07 11.00 11.35
N TYR A 94 10.98 10.27 10.73
CA TYR A 94 12.30 10.76 10.34
C TYR A 94 12.35 11.21 8.88
N ASP A 95 11.26 11.09 8.14
CA ASP A 95 11.19 11.44 6.72
C ASP A 95 10.14 12.50 6.48
N LYS A 96 10.58 13.76 6.32
CA LYS A 96 9.67 14.88 6.12
C LYS A 96 8.96 14.85 4.77
N TYR A 97 9.56 14.24 3.78
CA TYR A 97 8.90 14.06 2.48
C TYR A 97 7.69 13.14 2.61
N SER A 98 7.86 12.03 3.30
CA SER A 98 6.76 11.11 3.57
C SER A 98 5.67 11.74 4.44
N GLU A 99 6.05 12.58 5.41
CA GLU A 99 5.09 13.32 6.24
C GLU A 99 4.24 14.26 5.39
N THR A 100 4.86 15.04 4.52
CA THR A 100 4.15 15.95 3.62
C THR A 100 3.20 15.19 2.70
N LEU A 101 3.66 14.08 2.14
CA LEU A 101 2.87 13.24 1.25
C LEU A 101 1.67 12.63 1.99
N ALA A 102 1.85 12.20 3.22
CA ALA A 102 0.80 11.63 4.05
C ALA A 102 -0.33 12.64 4.32
N VAL A 103 0.03 13.90 4.52
CA VAL A 103 -0.96 14.96 4.73
C VAL A 103 -1.78 15.22 3.46
N ILE A 104 -1.15 15.12 2.29
CA ILE A 104 -1.84 15.32 1.01
C ILE A 104 -2.81 14.17 0.71
N ILE A 105 -2.41 12.94 1.03
CA ILE A 105 -3.24 11.78 0.84
C ILE A 105 -4.41 11.78 1.83
#